data_6c57cb4cee6f3babd5e7ea924c7546b9
#
_entry.id   6c57cb4cee6f3babd5e7ea924c7546b9
#
_cell.length_a   1.000
_cell.length_b   1.000
_cell.length_c   1.000
_cell.angle_alpha   90.00
_cell.angle_beta   90.00
_cell.angle_gamma   90.00
#
_symmetry.space_group_name_H-M   'P 1'
#
loop_
_entity.id
_entity.type
_entity.pdbx_description
1 polymer ?
#
loop_
_entity_poly.entity_id
_entity_poly.type
_entity_poly.pdbx_seq_one_letter_code
_entity_poly.pdbx_strand_id
1 'polypeptide(L)'
;YDILEHNVRRAFVSRDPKKREQGRNTLWYLWTAPNSPLYGRDKMTTFERYFLAEKETWTEVKNAYYRLIEKEETADRILQEFGLAGENVHIINGHVPVHQSAGESPVKCGGKVLIIDGGF
;
A
#
# COMPACT_ATOMS: atom_id res chain seq x y z
N TYR A 1 5.90 10.63 5.24
CA TYR A 1 4.66 11.40 5.16
C TYR A 1 4.91 12.83 4.67
N ASP A 2 5.79 13.59 5.29
CA ASP A 2 6.08 14.99 4.92
C ASP A 2 6.50 15.14 3.46
N ILE A 3 7.31 14.21 2.95
CA ILE A 3 7.71 14.19 1.53
C ILE A 3 6.48 14.01 0.63
N LEU A 4 5.56 13.12 0.99
CA LEU A 4 4.34 12.88 0.22
C LEU A 4 3.42 14.10 0.27
N GLU A 5 3.24 14.70 1.43
CA GLU A 5 2.43 15.91 1.59
C GLU A 5 2.97 17.08 0.75
N HIS A 6 4.27 17.31 0.77
CA HIS A 6 4.90 18.42 0.05
C HIS A 6 5.04 18.17 -1.45
N ASN A 7 5.52 16.99 -1.85
CA ASN A 7 5.86 16.70 -3.24
C ASN A 7 4.68 16.18 -4.06
N VAL A 8 3.64 15.69 -3.41
CA VAL A 8 2.45 15.16 -4.09
C VAL A 8 1.27 16.09 -3.91
N ARG A 9 0.73 16.16 -2.71
CA ARG A 9 -0.52 16.86 -2.46
C ARG A 9 -0.43 18.35 -2.74
N ARG A 10 0.57 19.05 -2.20
CA ARG A 10 0.79 20.47 -2.47
C ARG A 10 1.21 20.75 -3.91
N ALA A 11 2.01 19.85 -4.49
CA ALA A 11 2.43 19.98 -5.88
C ALA A 11 1.24 19.81 -6.84
N PHE A 12 0.33 18.88 -6.56
CA PHE A 12 -0.85 18.63 -7.39
C PHE A 12 -1.74 19.88 -7.55
N VAL A 13 -1.91 20.66 -6.49
CA VAL A 13 -2.74 21.88 -6.50
C VAL A 13 -1.94 23.15 -6.86
N SER A 14 -0.64 23.04 -7.08
CA SER A 14 0.22 24.18 -7.41
C SER A 14 -0.14 24.82 -8.76
N ARG A 15 -0.04 26.14 -8.84
CA ARG A 15 -0.14 26.89 -10.11
C ARG A 15 1.13 26.80 -10.95
N ASP A 16 2.26 26.42 -10.35
CA ASP A 16 3.55 26.25 -11.04
C ASP A 16 3.53 24.91 -11.82
N PRO A 17 3.68 24.95 -13.17
CA PRO A 17 3.66 23.77 -14.01
C PRO A 17 4.74 22.74 -13.65
N LYS A 18 5.94 23.21 -13.29
CA LYS A 18 7.08 22.34 -12.92
C LYS A 18 6.78 21.58 -11.63
N LYS A 19 6.21 22.25 -10.63
CA LYS A 19 5.80 21.60 -9.38
C LYS A 19 4.70 20.58 -9.60
N ARG A 20 3.71 20.89 -10.45
CA ARG A 20 2.65 19.92 -10.81
C ARG A 20 3.20 18.69 -11.52
N GLU A 21 4.13 18.89 -12.43
CA GLU A 21 4.80 17.78 -13.13
C GLU A 21 5.57 16.90 -12.15
N GLN A 22 6.34 17.50 -11.26
CA GLN A 22 7.05 16.77 -10.20
C GLN A 22 6.09 15.98 -9.31
N GLY A 23 4.97 16.56 -8.91
CA GLY A 23 3.93 15.88 -8.13
C GLY A 23 3.34 14.67 -8.86
N ARG A 24 3.03 14.81 -10.15
CA ARG A 24 2.56 13.70 -10.98
C ARG A 24 3.60 12.59 -11.12
N ASN A 25 4.85 12.95 -11.35
CA ASN A 25 5.95 11.99 -11.47
C ASN A 25 6.18 11.23 -10.15
N THR A 26 6.05 11.92 -9.02
CA THR A 26 6.12 11.27 -7.70
C THR A 26 4.96 10.30 -7.48
N LEU A 27 3.74 10.70 -7.84
CA LEU A 27 2.56 9.80 -7.80
C LEU A 27 2.76 8.56 -8.68
N TRP A 28 3.23 8.77 -9.91
CA TRP A 28 3.52 7.67 -10.83
C TRP A 28 4.54 6.69 -10.25
N TYR A 29 5.64 7.23 -9.69
CA TYR A 29 6.65 6.41 -9.01
C TYR A 29 6.02 5.58 -7.87
N LEU A 30 5.20 6.21 -7.03
CA LEU A 30 4.57 5.52 -5.90
C LEU A 30 3.67 4.36 -6.34
N TRP A 31 2.98 4.50 -7.46
CA TRP A 31 2.10 3.47 -7.99
C TRP A 31 2.81 2.35 -8.75
N THR A 32 3.94 2.62 -9.37
CA THR A 32 4.54 1.70 -10.35
C THR A 32 5.92 1.19 -10.01
N ALA A 33 6.65 1.87 -9.12
CA ALA A 33 8.03 1.50 -8.82
C ALA A 33 8.11 0.33 -7.82
N PRO A 34 8.88 -0.71 -8.11
CA PRO A 34 9.02 -1.88 -7.22
C PRO A 34 9.51 -1.54 -5.81
N ASN A 35 10.29 -0.46 -5.69
CA ASN A 35 10.80 0.03 -4.40
C ASN A 35 9.83 0.98 -3.69
N SER A 36 8.68 1.26 -4.28
CA SER A 36 7.68 2.11 -3.64
C SER A 36 6.96 1.35 -2.53
N PRO A 37 6.74 1.98 -1.36
CA PRO A 37 5.97 1.38 -0.28
C PRO A 37 4.51 1.10 -0.66
N LEU A 38 3.95 1.85 -1.62
CA LEU A 38 2.56 1.65 -2.07
C LEU A 38 2.42 0.56 -3.14
N TYR A 39 3.47 0.26 -3.89
CA TYR A 39 3.42 -0.80 -4.90
C TYR A 39 3.27 -2.19 -4.26
N GLY A 40 3.92 -2.42 -3.14
CA GLY A 40 3.68 -3.53 -2.24
C GLY A 40 4.20 -4.90 -2.71
N ARG A 41 4.81 -5.02 -3.88
CA ARG A 41 5.33 -6.26 -4.46
C ARG A 41 6.54 -5.97 -5.36
N ASP A 42 7.25 -7.02 -5.77
CA ASP A 42 8.43 -6.91 -6.65
C ASP A 42 8.05 -6.63 -8.10
N LYS A 43 6.93 -7.19 -8.56
CA LYS A 43 6.43 -7.04 -9.93
C LYS A 43 4.92 -7.27 -9.98
N MET A 44 4.33 -6.94 -11.12
CA MET A 44 2.95 -7.25 -11.45
C MET A 44 2.93 -8.18 -12.65
N THR A 45 2.37 -9.38 -12.52
CA THR A 45 2.49 -10.46 -13.51
C THR A 45 1.26 -10.58 -14.42
N THR A 46 0.63 -9.47 -14.76
CA THR A 46 -0.57 -9.47 -15.60
C THR A 46 -0.29 -10.03 -16.99
N PHE A 47 0.76 -9.54 -17.66
CA PHE A 47 1.11 -9.99 -19.02
C PHE A 47 1.70 -11.40 -19.02
N GLU A 48 2.51 -11.75 -18.04
CA GLU A 48 3.08 -13.08 -17.89
C GLU A 48 1.96 -14.13 -17.83
N ARG A 49 0.90 -13.86 -17.07
CA ARG A 49 -0.25 -14.77 -16.95
C ARG A 49 -1.04 -14.94 -18.24
N TYR A 50 -1.03 -13.95 -19.12
CA TYR A 50 -1.73 -14.01 -20.39
C TYR A 50 -0.89 -14.63 -21.51
N PHE A 51 0.41 -14.41 -21.51
CA PHE A 51 1.26 -14.71 -22.66
C PHE A 51 2.30 -15.80 -22.42
N LEU A 52 2.58 -16.16 -21.18
CA LEU A 52 3.59 -17.17 -20.83
C LEU A 52 2.93 -18.37 -20.16
N ALA A 53 3.34 -19.57 -20.57
CA ALA A 53 2.86 -20.82 -19.96
C ALA A 53 3.66 -21.20 -18.72
N GLU A 54 4.85 -20.65 -18.57
CA GLU A 54 5.79 -20.92 -17.48
C GLU A 54 5.31 -20.27 -16.18
N LYS A 55 4.68 -21.07 -15.30
CA LYS A 55 4.06 -20.60 -14.06
C LYS A 55 5.05 -19.94 -13.08
N GLU A 56 6.32 -20.25 -13.18
CA GLU A 56 7.39 -19.62 -12.39
C GLU A 56 7.44 -18.11 -12.62
N THR A 57 7.10 -17.66 -13.85
CA THR A 57 7.07 -16.24 -14.21
C THR A 57 5.94 -15.48 -13.54
N TRP A 58 4.90 -16.18 -13.05
CA TRP A 58 3.70 -15.61 -12.42
C TRP A 58 3.88 -15.29 -10.94
N THR A 59 5.00 -15.72 -10.35
CA THR A 59 5.26 -15.53 -8.94
C THR A 59 5.53 -14.05 -8.64
N GLU A 60 4.77 -13.51 -7.71
CA GLU A 60 4.93 -12.15 -7.16
C GLU A 60 5.33 -12.26 -5.70
N VAL A 61 6.35 -11.49 -5.31
CA VAL A 61 6.83 -11.45 -3.92
C VAL A 61 6.29 -10.18 -3.26
N LYS A 62 5.41 -10.35 -2.28
CA LYS A 62 4.88 -9.24 -1.47
C LYS A 62 6.00 -8.65 -0.60
N ASN A 63 5.98 -7.33 -0.39
CA ASN A 63 6.95 -6.66 0.48
C ASN A 63 6.75 -7.03 1.97
N ALA A 64 7.70 -6.62 2.80
CA ALA A 64 7.71 -6.97 4.22
C ALA A 64 6.48 -6.44 4.98
N TYR A 65 5.85 -5.35 4.51
CA TYR A 65 4.69 -4.75 5.16
C TYR A 65 3.57 -5.77 5.37
N TYR A 66 3.24 -6.57 4.36
CA TYR A 66 2.14 -7.54 4.43
C TYR A 66 2.35 -8.63 5.49
N ARG A 67 3.59 -8.99 5.77
CA ARG A 67 3.93 -9.94 6.84
C ARG A 67 3.97 -9.24 8.21
N LEU A 68 4.47 -8.01 8.23
CA LEU A 68 4.68 -7.28 9.47
C LEU A 68 3.36 -6.75 10.05
N ILE A 69 2.43 -6.32 9.19
CA ILE A 69 1.14 -5.77 9.62
C ILE A 69 0.19 -6.83 10.24
N GLU A 70 0.52 -8.10 10.13
CA GLU A 70 -0.19 -9.16 10.87
C GLU A 70 0.17 -9.16 12.38
N LYS A 71 1.23 -8.43 12.77
CA LYS A 71 1.68 -8.33 14.16
C LYS A 71 1.14 -7.07 14.80
N GLU A 72 0.48 -7.23 15.94
CA GLU A 72 -0.08 -6.10 16.70
C GLU A 72 0.98 -5.07 17.08
N GLU A 73 2.16 -5.51 17.50
CA GLU A 73 3.31 -4.66 17.79
C GLU A 73 3.66 -3.72 16.62
N THR A 74 3.56 -4.22 15.37
CA THR A 74 3.86 -3.40 14.19
C THR A 74 2.79 -2.33 13.97
N ALA A 75 1.52 -2.70 14.15
CA ALA A 75 0.42 -1.75 14.08
C ALA A 75 0.58 -0.64 15.13
N ASP A 76 0.89 -1.02 16.37
CA ASP A 76 1.12 -0.06 17.45
C ASP A 76 2.28 0.89 17.17
N ARG A 77 3.40 0.38 16.66
CA ARG A 77 4.54 1.22 16.28
C ARG A 77 4.20 2.20 15.19
N ILE A 78 3.46 1.76 14.17
CA ILE A 78 3.01 2.67 13.09
C ILE A 78 2.11 3.76 13.68
N LEU A 79 1.13 3.41 14.49
CA LEU A 79 0.23 4.39 15.10
C LEU A 79 1.01 5.41 15.97
N GLN A 80 1.96 4.94 16.77
CA GLN A 80 2.82 5.79 17.58
C GLN A 80 3.66 6.78 16.78
N GLU A 81 4.21 6.35 15.62
CA GLU A 81 4.96 7.25 14.70
C GLU A 81 4.07 8.40 14.18
N PHE A 82 2.77 8.20 14.10
CA PHE A 82 1.81 9.25 13.76
C PHE A 82 1.24 9.98 14.98
N GLY A 83 1.76 9.73 16.18
CA GLY A 83 1.28 10.34 17.42
C GLY A 83 -0.11 9.89 17.85
N LEU A 84 -0.55 8.74 17.33
CA LEU A 84 -1.87 8.17 17.64
C LEU A 84 -1.74 7.13 18.75
N ALA A 85 -2.55 7.29 19.80
CA ALA A 85 -2.61 6.36 20.92
C ALA A 85 -4.07 6.21 21.37
N GLY A 86 -4.44 5.02 21.87
CA GLY A 86 -5.77 4.74 22.39
C GLY A 86 -6.47 3.58 21.69
N GLU A 87 -7.69 3.28 22.15
CA GLU A 87 -8.46 2.13 21.66
C GLU A 87 -9.19 2.39 20.34
N ASN A 88 -9.47 3.66 20.01
CA ASN A 88 -10.22 4.06 18.83
C ASN A 88 -9.33 4.61 17.71
N VAL A 89 -8.12 4.07 17.57
CA VAL A 89 -7.18 4.45 16.52
C VAL A 89 -6.96 3.27 15.58
N HIS A 90 -7.02 3.55 14.27
CA HIS A 90 -6.99 2.50 13.28
C HIS A 90 -6.06 2.85 12.12
N ILE A 91 -5.45 1.82 11.52
CA ILE A 91 -4.80 1.87 10.23
C ILE A 91 -5.81 1.36 9.21
N ILE A 92 -6.14 2.17 8.21
CA ILE A 92 -7.04 1.80 7.13
C ILE A 92 -6.23 1.59 5.87
N ASN A 93 -6.27 0.37 5.35
CA ASN A 93 -5.56 -0.02 4.12
C ASN A 93 -6.53 -0.26 2.97
N GLY A 94 -6.14 0.19 1.78
CA GLY A 94 -6.72 -0.20 0.51
C GLY A 94 -5.67 -0.83 -0.40
N HIS A 95 -5.97 -0.94 -1.70
CA HIS A 95 -5.09 -1.35 -2.80
C HIS A 95 -4.76 -2.85 -2.88
N VAL A 96 -4.68 -3.57 -1.77
CA VAL A 96 -4.50 -5.02 -1.80
C VAL A 96 -5.69 -5.68 -1.13
N PRO A 97 -6.56 -6.31 -1.92
CA PRO A 97 -7.78 -6.90 -1.40
C PRO A 97 -7.49 -8.10 -0.51
N VAL A 98 -8.39 -8.33 0.44
CA VAL A 98 -8.45 -9.59 1.18
C VAL A 98 -9.29 -10.61 0.42
N HIS A 99 -8.84 -11.85 0.43
CA HIS A 99 -9.58 -12.97 -0.14
C HIS A 99 -10.50 -13.59 0.91
N GLN A 100 -11.65 -12.98 1.15
CA GLN A 100 -12.61 -13.47 2.14
C GLN A 100 -13.08 -14.90 1.83
N SER A 101 -13.23 -15.24 0.55
CA SER A 101 -13.54 -16.61 0.11
C SER A 101 -12.46 -17.64 0.49
N ALA A 102 -11.23 -17.19 0.71
CA ALA A 102 -10.13 -18.01 1.22
C ALA A 102 -9.97 -17.93 2.75
N GLY A 103 -10.92 -17.28 3.45
CA GLY A 103 -10.90 -17.17 4.90
C GLY A 103 -10.06 -16.02 5.47
N GLU A 104 -9.57 -15.10 4.62
CA GLU A 104 -8.86 -13.91 5.10
C GLU A 104 -9.83 -12.93 5.76
N SER A 105 -9.47 -12.42 6.94
CA SER A 105 -10.23 -11.37 7.62
C SER A 105 -9.80 -9.98 7.18
N PRO A 106 -10.74 -9.07 6.86
CA PRO A 106 -10.44 -7.67 6.63
C PRO A 106 -10.08 -6.91 7.91
N VAL A 107 -10.37 -7.49 9.08
CA VAL A 107 -10.05 -6.93 10.38
C VAL A 107 -8.87 -7.68 10.97
N LYS A 108 -7.77 -6.98 11.23
CA LYS A 108 -6.53 -7.57 11.75
C LYS A 108 -6.09 -6.86 13.03
N CYS A 109 -5.16 -7.47 13.76
CA CYS A 109 -4.58 -6.90 14.99
C CYS A 109 -5.63 -6.40 15.99
N GLY A 110 -6.63 -7.25 16.30
CA GLY A 110 -7.67 -6.89 17.27
C GLY A 110 -8.52 -5.68 16.87
N GLY A 111 -8.61 -5.35 15.58
CA GLY A 111 -9.34 -4.19 15.09
C GLY A 111 -8.48 -2.96 14.80
N LYS A 112 -7.18 -2.99 15.11
CA LYS A 112 -6.26 -1.87 14.83
C LYS A 112 -6.01 -1.66 13.34
N VAL A 113 -6.14 -2.71 12.53
CA VAL A 113 -5.94 -2.65 11.07
C VAL A 113 -7.21 -3.10 10.36
N LEU A 114 -7.70 -2.24 9.48
CA LEU A 114 -8.88 -2.47 8.67
C LEU A 114 -8.49 -2.43 7.19
N ILE A 115 -8.79 -3.51 6.45
CA ILE A 115 -8.54 -3.59 5.01
C ILE A 115 -9.88 -3.37 4.31
N ILE A 116 -10.00 -2.23 3.62
CA ILE A 116 -11.25 -1.79 2.99
C ILE A 116 -11.36 -2.20 1.51
N ASP A 117 -10.31 -2.82 0.98
CA ASP A 117 -10.29 -3.35 -0.38
C ASP A 117 -10.56 -4.85 -0.32
N GLY A 118 -11.80 -5.23 -0.53
CA GLY A 118 -12.26 -6.60 -0.60
C GLY A 118 -12.80 -6.90 -1.99
N GLY A 119 -12.38 -8.01 -2.58
CA GLY A 119 -13.01 -8.52 -3.79
C GLY A 119 -14.46 -8.92 -3.44
N PHE A 120 -15.39 -8.28 -4.07
CA PHE A 120 -16.81 -8.61 -4.02
C PHE A 120 -17.07 -9.83 -4.88
#